data_cfa88aaaa9dd8b874de61ca5af3ebe41
#
_entry.id   cfa88aaaa9dd8b874de61ca5af3ebe41
#
_cell.length_a   1.000
_cell.length_b   1.000
_cell.length_c   1.000
_cell.angle_alpha   90.00
_cell.angle_beta   90.00
_cell.angle_gamma   90.00
#
_symmetry.space_group_name_H-M   'P 1'
#
loop_
_entity.id
_entity.type
_entity.pdbx_description
1 polymer ?
#
loop_
_entity_poly.entity_id
_entity_poly.type
_entity_poly.pdbx_seq_one_letter_code
_entity_poly.pdbx_strand_id
1 'polypeptide(L)'
;MKNPTPHFFHFALAGLAFLLCAGPLMAQTKYMTRNGLIRFEAEGPIKDDIKASNNQGGCVLDAATGDILFKIPIKSFVFKKALMQEHFNENYMESHKFPTAELKGKIVGFNASSLQKSGAQPVVVTGKMTLHGVTRDISEKGTVEVKDGKLLLRSSFGVVLADYDIAIPKMVENKLAKVAQVDLSMDLTPAGQ
;
A
#
# COMPACT_ATOMS: atom_id res chain seq x y z
N MET A 1 80.36 -4.76 51.91
CA MET A 1 79.33 -5.69 51.58
C MET A 1 78.03 -4.89 51.38
N LYS A 2 77.59 -4.69 50.13
CA LYS A 2 76.40 -3.90 49.76
C LYS A 2 75.27 -4.83 49.30
N ASN A 3 74.16 -4.78 49.99
CA ASN A 3 72.95 -5.52 49.60
C ASN A 3 72.27 -4.78 48.46
N PRO A 4 71.76 -5.48 47.42
CA PRO A 4 70.87 -4.91 46.38
C PRO A 4 69.44 -4.93 46.84
N THR A 5 68.75 -3.80 46.68
CA THR A 5 67.32 -3.67 46.85
C THR A 5 66.50 -4.27 45.67
N PRO A 6 65.37 -4.93 45.90
CA PRO A 6 64.52 -5.45 44.82
C PRO A 6 63.65 -4.31 44.26
N HIS A 7 63.69 -4.14 42.93
CA HIS A 7 62.79 -3.30 42.17
C HIS A 7 61.45 -4.03 41.98
N PHE A 8 60.40 -3.48 42.61
CA PHE A 8 59.03 -3.89 42.34
C PHE A 8 58.56 -3.31 41.00
N PHE A 9 58.38 -4.17 40.01
CA PHE A 9 57.74 -3.84 38.73
C PHE A 9 56.22 -3.74 38.96
N HIS A 10 55.64 -2.55 38.88
CA HIS A 10 54.20 -2.34 38.85
C HIS A 10 53.72 -2.56 37.42
N PHE A 11 53.06 -3.69 37.14
CA PHE A 11 52.30 -3.91 35.94
C PHE A 11 50.99 -3.12 36.06
N ALA A 12 50.89 -1.97 35.36
CA ALA A 12 49.65 -1.24 35.16
C ALA A 12 48.81 -2.02 34.13
N LEU A 13 47.79 -2.70 34.60
CA LEU A 13 46.77 -3.38 33.76
C LEU A 13 45.86 -2.27 33.18
N ALA A 14 46.18 -1.81 31.96
CA ALA A 14 45.31 -0.89 31.21
C ALA A 14 44.08 -1.67 30.70
N GLY A 15 42.99 -1.60 31.46
CA GLY A 15 41.67 -2.13 31.03
C GLY A 15 41.14 -1.31 29.83
N LEU A 16 41.22 -1.86 28.62
CA LEU A 16 40.61 -1.31 27.41
C LEU A 16 39.10 -1.55 27.50
N ALA A 17 38.37 -0.54 27.99
CA ALA A 17 36.92 -0.55 27.95
C ALA A 17 36.45 -0.44 26.49
N PHE A 18 36.05 -1.57 25.90
CA PHE A 18 35.42 -1.64 24.58
C PHE A 18 33.99 -1.11 24.74
N LEU A 19 33.80 0.19 24.50
CA LEU A 19 32.49 0.83 24.44
C LEU A 19 31.79 0.32 23.18
N LEU A 20 30.93 -0.73 23.30
CA LEU A 20 30.00 -1.15 22.25
C LEU A 20 29.04 0.02 22.00
N CYS A 21 29.33 0.85 21.02
CA CYS A 21 28.35 1.73 20.40
C CYS A 21 27.29 0.88 19.74
N ALA A 22 26.26 0.48 20.51
CA ALA A 22 25.01 0.02 19.93
C ALA A 22 24.36 1.23 19.23
N GLY A 23 24.70 1.40 17.94
CA GLY A 23 24.00 2.34 17.07
C GLY A 23 22.50 2.03 17.14
N PRO A 24 21.61 3.03 17.05
CA PRO A 24 20.18 2.77 17.00
C PRO A 24 19.92 1.83 15.82
N LEU A 25 19.42 0.61 16.09
CA LEU A 25 18.81 -0.22 15.05
C LEU A 25 17.69 0.65 14.47
N MET A 26 17.90 1.19 13.26
CA MET A 26 16.86 1.87 12.51
C MET A 26 15.77 0.84 12.26
N ALA A 27 14.74 0.86 13.10
CA ALA A 27 13.58 0.00 12.93
C ALA A 27 13.06 0.21 11.51
N GLN A 28 12.91 -0.88 10.77
CA GLN A 28 12.37 -0.85 9.42
C GLN A 28 10.99 -0.20 9.43
N THR A 29 10.88 1.00 8.88
CA THR A 29 9.64 1.78 8.90
C THR A 29 8.78 1.55 7.67
N LYS A 30 9.37 1.00 6.58
CA LYS A 30 8.65 0.80 5.32
C LYS A 30 8.16 -0.63 5.17
N TYR A 31 6.91 -0.73 4.80
CA TYR A 31 6.24 -1.98 4.43
C TYR A 31 5.77 -1.89 2.98
N MET A 32 5.84 -2.98 2.23
CA MET A 32 5.48 -2.97 0.82
C MET A 32 4.90 -4.29 0.34
N THR A 33 4.14 -4.21 -0.75
CA THR A 33 3.74 -5.35 -1.58
C THR A 33 3.77 -4.95 -3.06
N ARG A 34 3.88 -5.95 -3.94
CA ARG A 34 3.71 -5.80 -5.39
C ARG A 34 2.57 -6.66 -5.93
N ASN A 35 1.98 -7.48 -5.05
CA ASN A 35 0.99 -8.49 -5.39
C ASN A 35 -0.32 -8.26 -4.62
N GLY A 36 -0.66 -6.99 -4.35
CA GLY A 36 -1.93 -6.63 -3.74
C GLY A 36 -3.09 -6.98 -4.67
N LEU A 37 -4.19 -7.41 -4.07
CA LEU A 37 -5.41 -7.78 -4.79
C LEU A 37 -6.39 -6.61 -4.79
N ILE A 38 -6.81 -6.22 -5.98
CA ILE A 38 -7.89 -5.26 -6.21
C ILE A 38 -8.99 -5.99 -6.98
N ARG A 39 -10.21 -5.86 -6.52
CA ARG A 39 -11.40 -6.27 -7.25
C ARG A 39 -12.26 -5.06 -7.49
N PHE A 40 -12.96 -5.03 -8.61
CA PHE A 40 -14.03 -4.08 -8.79
C PHE A 40 -15.25 -4.74 -9.42
N GLU A 41 -16.39 -4.14 -9.13
CA GLU A 41 -17.68 -4.48 -9.69
C GLU A 41 -18.38 -3.19 -10.11
N ALA A 42 -18.89 -3.16 -11.33
CA ALA A 42 -19.62 -2.03 -11.89
C ALA A 42 -20.92 -2.49 -12.58
N GLU A 43 -21.65 -3.40 -11.94
CA GLU A 43 -22.91 -3.91 -12.45
C GLU A 43 -24.03 -2.87 -12.33
N GLY A 44 -24.68 -2.57 -13.45
CA GLY A 44 -25.88 -1.76 -13.51
C GLY A 44 -27.15 -2.57 -13.17
N PRO A 45 -28.34 -1.98 -13.39
CA PRO A 45 -29.63 -2.65 -13.16
C PRO A 45 -29.79 -3.97 -13.92
N ILE A 46 -29.25 -4.05 -15.13
CA ILE A 46 -29.18 -5.29 -15.92
C ILE A 46 -27.82 -5.91 -15.65
N LYS A 47 -27.80 -7.00 -14.90
CA LYS A 47 -26.58 -7.72 -14.54
C LYS A 47 -25.89 -8.31 -15.77
N ASP A 48 -24.66 -7.91 -16.03
CA ASP A 48 -23.82 -8.40 -17.15
C ASP A 48 -22.42 -8.85 -16.69
N ASP A 49 -22.28 -9.21 -15.39
CA ASP A 49 -21.04 -9.77 -14.81
C ASP A 49 -19.80 -8.85 -15.05
N ILE A 50 -19.99 -7.52 -14.86
CA ILE A 50 -18.95 -6.51 -15.03
C ILE A 50 -18.08 -6.47 -13.77
N LYS A 51 -17.25 -7.50 -13.65
CA LYS A 51 -16.33 -7.71 -12.53
C LYS A 51 -14.94 -8.03 -13.04
N ALA A 52 -13.94 -7.51 -12.36
CA ALA A 52 -12.56 -7.85 -12.65
C ALA A 52 -11.70 -7.90 -11.39
N SER A 53 -10.57 -8.57 -11.48
CA SER A 53 -9.57 -8.61 -10.42
C SER A 53 -8.19 -8.32 -10.99
N ASN A 54 -7.36 -7.70 -10.15
CA ASN A 54 -5.96 -7.42 -10.42
C ASN A 54 -5.15 -7.82 -9.18
N ASN A 55 -4.16 -8.66 -9.35
CA ASN A 55 -3.25 -9.12 -8.29
C ASN A 55 -1.82 -8.58 -8.43
N GLN A 56 -1.64 -7.49 -9.18
CA GLN A 56 -0.37 -6.79 -9.37
C GLN A 56 -0.40 -5.38 -8.75
N GLY A 57 -1.24 -5.18 -7.75
CA GLY A 57 -1.30 -3.92 -7.02
C GLY A 57 -0.04 -3.69 -6.19
N GLY A 58 0.68 -2.59 -6.48
CA GLY A 58 1.78 -2.12 -5.65
C GLY A 58 1.28 -1.24 -4.51
N CYS A 59 1.82 -1.42 -3.31
CA CYS A 59 1.60 -0.54 -2.17
C CYS A 59 2.87 -0.38 -1.35
N VAL A 60 3.16 0.84 -0.92
CA VAL A 60 4.22 1.16 0.05
C VAL A 60 3.60 2.00 1.16
N LEU A 61 3.85 1.61 2.42
CA LEU A 61 3.46 2.35 3.61
C LEU A 61 4.71 2.64 4.45
N ASP A 62 4.91 3.89 4.80
CA ASP A 62 5.86 4.29 5.85
C ASP A 62 5.14 4.27 7.19
N ALA A 63 5.46 3.30 8.04
CA ALA A 63 4.80 3.11 9.33
C ALA A 63 5.19 4.17 10.37
N ALA A 64 6.27 4.93 10.17
CA ALA A 64 6.65 6.02 11.06
C ALA A 64 5.77 7.26 10.84
N THR A 65 5.39 7.54 9.60
CA THR A 65 4.68 8.76 9.21
C THR A 65 3.22 8.52 8.82
N GLY A 66 2.86 7.28 8.45
CA GLY A 66 1.57 6.93 7.87
C GLY A 66 1.46 7.27 6.38
N ASP A 67 2.53 7.72 5.73
CA ASP A 67 2.51 8.01 4.30
C ASP A 67 2.33 6.73 3.49
N ILE A 68 1.40 6.76 2.55
CA ILE A 68 1.02 5.59 1.76
C ILE A 68 0.95 5.91 0.27
N LEU A 69 1.47 5.00 -0.54
CA LEU A 69 1.43 5.07 -1.99
C LEU A 69 0.88 3.76 -2.56
N PHE A 70 -0.14 3.87 -3.41
CA PHE A 70 -0.60 2.75 -4.24
C PHE A 70 -0.30 3.04 -5.71
N LYS A 71 0.04 1.99 -6.43
CA LYS A 71 0.21 2.02 -7.89
C LYS A 71 -0.34 0.73 -8.50
N ILE A 72 -1.35 0.87 -9.34
CA ILE A 72 -2.13 -0.23 -9.88
C ILE A 72 -2.03 -0.22 -11.41
N PRO A 73 -1.41 -1.22 -12.05
CA PRO A 73 -1.37 -1.33 -13.51
C PRO A 73 -2.78 -1.62 -14.05
N ILE A 74 -3.29 -0.77 -14.93
CA ILE A 74 -4.66 -0.91 -15.47
C ILE A 74 -4.79 -2.16 -16.36
N LYS A 75 -3.81 -2.45 -17.20
CA LYS A 75 -3.83 -3.62 -18.10
C LYS A 75 -3.81 -4.97 -17.37
N SER A 76 -3.48 -4.98 -16.08
CA SER A 76 -3.41 -6.21 -15.27
C SER A 76 -4.77 -6.63 -14.67
N PHE A 77 -5.84 -5.89 -14.94
CA PHE A 77 -7.19 -6.33 -14.59
C PHE A 77 -7.63 -7.47 -15.50
N VAL A 78 -8.10 -8.56 -14.90
CA VAL A 78 -8.54 -9.77 -15.58
C VAL A 78 -10.05 -9.91 -15.44
N PHE A 79 -10.73 -10.02 -16.56
CA PHE A 79 -12.16 -10.24 -16.68
C PHE A 79 -12.46 -11.70 -17.05
N LYS A 80 -13.65 -12.17 -16.72
CA LYS A 80 -14.12 -13.48 -17.14
C LYS A 80 -14.32 -13.58 -18.66
N LYS A 81 -14.75 -12.48 -19.30
CA LYS A 81 -14.99 -12.38 -20.73
C LYS A 81 -13.91 -11.55 -21.41
N ALA A 82 -13.19 -12.09 -22.37
CA ALA A 82 -12.11 -11.40 -23.09
C ALA A 82 -12.57 -10.08 -23.74
N LEU A 83 -13.75 -10.07 -24.36
CA LEU A 83 -14.33 -8.86 -24.97
C LEU A 83 -14.55 -7.75 -23.94
N MET A 84 -14.96 -8.10 -22.71
CA MET A 84 -15.14 -7.12 -21.63
C MET A 84 -13.79 -6.52 -21.19
N GLN A 85 -12.74 -7.34 -21.16
CA GLN A 85 -11.38 -6.89 -20.87
C GLN A 85 -10.84 -5.94 -21.95
N GLU A 86 -11.12 -6.23 -23.22
CA GLU A 86 -10.76 -5.36 -24.35
C GLU A 86 -11.49 -4.01 -24.23
N HIS A 87 -12.82 -4.00 -24.07
CA HIS A 87 -13.59 -2.78 -23.87
C HIS A 87 -13.11 -1.96 -22.66
N PHE A 88 -12.81 -2.62 -21.54
CA PHE A 88 -12.27 -1.96 -20.37
C PHE A 88 -10.96 -1.24 -20.68
N ASN A 89 -10.03 -1.91 -21.37
CA ASN A 89 -8.72 -1.34 -21.65
C ASN A 89 -8.75 -0.26 -22.72
N GLU A 90 -9.59 -0.40 -23.76
CA GLU A 90 -9.57 0.46 -24.92
C GLU A 90 -10.57 1.62 -24.82
N ASN A 91 -11.79 1.34 -24.36
CA ASN A 91 -12.88 2.29 -24.45
C ASN A 91 -13.16 3.02 -23.12
N TYR A 92 -12.91 2.35 -21.96
CA TYR A 92 -13.22 2.94 -20.66
C TYR A 92 -11.98 3.51 -19.97
N MET A 93 -10.92 2.74 -19.90
CA MET A 93 -9.72 3.15 -19.16
C MET A 93 -8.62 3.72 -20.06
N GLU A 94 -8.74 3.58 -21.38
CA GLU A 94 -7.71 4.00 -22.34
C GLU A 94 -6.29 3.66 -21.84
N SER A 95 -6.08 2.40 -21.43
CA SER A 95 -4.90 1.96 -20.67
C SER A 95 -3.57 2.13 -21.40
N HIS A 96 -3.60 2.42 -22.68
CA HIS A 96 -2.42 2.82 -23.48
C HIS A 96 -2.01 4.27 -23.20
N LYS A 97 -2.95 5.16 -22.84
CA LYS A 97 -2.70 6.55 -22.43
C LYS A 97 -2.53 6.68 -20.93
N PHE A 98 -3.35 5.97 -20.17
CA PHE A 98 -3.41 6.00 -18.71
C PHE A 98 -3.08 4.62 -18.11
N PRO A 99 -1.81 4.20 -18.15
CA PRO A 99 -1.42 2.82 -17.84
C PRO A 99 -1.56 2.44 -16.36
N THR A 100 -1.65 3.43 -15.44
CA THR A 100 -1.70 3.19 -14.00
C THR A 100 -2.73 4.06 -13.32
N ALA A 101 -3.39 3.49 -12.29
CA ALA A 101 -4.04 4.27 -11.24
C ALA A 101 -3.06 4.45 -10.07
N GLU A 102 -3.06 5.64 -9.45
CA GLU A 102 -2.18 5.96 -8.32
C GLU A 102 -2.98 6.62 -7.20
N LEU A 103 -2.64 6.28 -5.95
CA LEU A 103 -3.07 7.01 -4.77
C LEU A 103 -1.84 7.40 -3.96
N LYS A 104 -1.64 8.70 -3.74
CA LYS A 104 -0.65 9.26 -2.84
C LYS A 104 -1.37 9.89 -1.66
N GLY A 105 -1.15 9.37 -0.46
CA GLY A 105 -1.91 9.81 0.69
C GLY A 105 -1.25 9.47 2.01
N LYS A 106 -2.08 9.56 3.04
CA LYS A 106 -1.68 9.30 4.42
C LYS A 106 -2.78 8.58 5.17
N ILE A 107 -2.43 7.62 5.98
CA ILE A 107 -3.32 7.03 6.98
C ILE A 107 -3.38 7.99 8.17
N VAL A 108 -4.54 8.58 8.43
CA VAL A 108 -4.73 9.59 9.47
C VAL A 108 -4.44 9.01 10.85
N GLY A 109 -3.56 9.68 11.60
CA GLY A 109 -3.19 9.26 12.96
C GLY A 109 -2.34 8.00 13.06
N PHE A 110 -1.93 7.40 11.93
CA PHE A 110 -1.06 6.22 11.93
C PHE A 110 0.40 6.63 12.17
N ASN A 111 1.08 5.87 13.05
CA ASN A 111 2.48 6.05 13.39
C ASN A 111 3.07 4.72 13.90
N ALA A 112 4.33 4.72 14.30
CA ALA A 112 5.03 3.51 14.77
C ALA A 112 4.32 2.78 15.93
N SER A 113 3.62 3.49 16.82
CA SER A 113 2.87 2.86 17.91
C SER A 113 1.64 2.09 17.43
N SER A 114 1.13 2.39 16.23
CA SER A 114 0.02 1.66 15.61
C SER A 114 0.39 0.20 15.31
N LEU A 115 1.69 -0.10 15.13
CA LEU A 115 2.20 -1.46 14.91
C LEU A 115 2.08 -2.36 16.15
N GLN A 116 1.86 -1.79 17.33
CA GLN A 116 1.75 -2.54 18.59
C GLN A 116 0.31 -2.94 18.91
N LYS A 117 -0.67 -2.45 18.16
CA LYS A 117 -2.09 -2.74 18.37
C LYS A 117 -2.44 -4.09 17.73
N SER A 118 -3.12 -4.95 18.49
CA SER A 118 -3.61 -6.24 18.00
C SER A 118 -4.97 -6.10 17.31
N GLY A 119 -5.23 -6.99 16.35
CA GLY A 119 -6.47 -7.05 15.58
C GLY A 119 -6.61 -5.91 14.55
N ALA A 120 -7.68 -5.97 13.78
CA ALA A 120 -7.98 -4.99 12.73
C ALA A 120 -8.39 -3.64 13.34
N GLN A 121 -7.63 -2.60 13.06
CA GLN A 121 -7.89 -1.24 13.51
C GLN A 121 -8.54 -0.43 12.37
N PRO A 122 -9.67 0.25 12.62
CA PRO A 122 -10.26 1.14 11.62
C PRO A 122 -9.34 2.33 11.37
N VAL A 123 -9.20 2.69 10.10
CA VAL A 123 -8.37 3.82 9.65
C VAL A 123 -9.10 4.63 8.59
N VAL A 124 -8.64 5.86 8.38
CA VAL A 124 -9.05 6.70 7.25
C VAL A 124 -7.80 7.04 6.46
N VAL A 125 -7.84 6.82 5.16
CA VAL A 125 -6.80 7.24 4.22
C VAL A 125 -7.27 8.51 3.53
N THR A 126 -6.50 9.57 3.63
CA THR A 126 -6.73 10.82 2.88
C THR A 126 -5.60 11.03 1.88
N GLY A 127 -5.90 11.59 0.72
CA GLY A 127 -4.87 11.84 -0.29
C GLY A 127 -5.44 12.19 -1.64
N LYS A 128 -4.58 12.05 -2.65
CA LYS A 128 -4.92 12.32 -4.06
C LYS A 128 -4.91 11.02 -4.85
N MET A 129 -6.06 10.68 -5.44
CA MET A 129 -6.19 9.55 -6.34
C MET A 129 -6.18 10.04 -7.78
N THR A 130 -5.28 9.48 -8.59
CA THR A 130 -5.22 9.72 -10.04
C THR A 130 -5.71 8.46 -10.74
N LEU A 131 -6.77 8.60 -11.52
CA LEU A 131 -7.39 7.55 -12.30
C LEU A 131 -7.77 8.13 -13.65
N HIS A 132 -7.52 7.42 -14.76
CA HIS A 132 -7.84 7.87 -16.11
C HIS A 132 -7.36 9.32 -16.40
N GLY A 133 -6.17 9.68 -15.90
CA GLY A 133 -5.58 11.02 -16.06
C GLY A 133 -6.14 12.12 -15.16
N VAL A 134 -7.25 11.88 -14.47
CA VAL A 134 -7.88 12.85 -13.55
C VAL A 134 -7.43 12.61 -12.12
N THR A 135 -7.10 13.68 -11.39
CA THR A 135 -6.69 13.61 -9.98
C THR A 135 -7.78 14.23 -9.10
N ARG A 136 -8.20 13.50 -8.06
CA ARG A 136 -9.18 13.94 -7.07
C ARG A 136 -8.66 13.74 -5.65
N ASP A 137 -9.07 14.61 -4.74
CA ASP A 137 -8.90 14.37 -3.31
C ASP A 137 -9.86 13.29 -2.85
N ILE A 138 -9.37 12.36 -2.04
CA ILE A 138 -10.18 11.26 -1.49
C ILE A 138 -10.03 11.17 0.02
N SER A 139 -11.05 10.60 0.66
CA SER A 139 -11.06 10.26 2.09
C SER A 139 -11.80 8.94 2.26
N GLU A 140 -11.06 7.82 2.31
CA GLU A 140 -11.63 6.49 2.30
C GLU A 140 -11.36 5.74 3.60
N LYS A 141 -12.36 4.97 4.03
CA LYS A 141 -12.27 4.13 5.22
C LYS A 141 -11.64 2.78 4.89
N GLY A 142 -10.92 2.23 5.85
CA GLY A 142 -10.34 0.90 5.73
C GLY A 142 -9.96 0.34 7.09
N THR A 143 -9.23 -0.76 7.07
CA THR A 143 -8.63 -1.35 8.26
C THR A 143 -7.16 -1.66 8.03
N VAL A 144 -6.38 -1.56 9.11
CA VAL A 144 -5.01 -2.04 9.19
C VAL A 144 -4.93 -3.07 10.31
N GLU A 145 -4.36 -4.22 10.02
CA GLU A 145 -4.09 -5.27 11.02
C GLU A 145 -2.61 -5.65 10.96
N VAL A 146 -1.98 -5.76 12.14
CA VAL A 146 -0.63 -6.35 12.26
C VAL A 146 -0.79 -7.84 12.53
N LYS A 147 -0.31 -8.68 11.64
CA LYS A 147 -0.39 -10.13 11.75
C LYS A 147 0.84 -10.80 11.16
N ASP A 148 1.48 -11.67 11.94
CA ASP A 148 2.66 -12.45 11.53
C ASP A 148 3.77 -11.58 10.90
N GLY A 149 4.02 -10.40 11.47
CA GLY A 149 5.00 -9.42 10.98
C GLY A 149 4.63 -8.67 9.71
N LYS A 150 3.41 -8.88 9.19
CA LYS A 150 2.85 -8.19 8.02
C LYS A 150 1.84 -7.13 8.44
N LEU A 151 1.61 -6.17 7.54
CA LEU A 151 0.50 -5.23 7.63
C LEU A 151 -0.56 -5.61 6.60
N LEU A 152 -1.74 -5.98 7.08
CA LEU A 152 -2.88 -6.31 6.25
C LEU A 152 -3.77 -5.06 6.12
N LEU A 153 -3.82 -4.49 4.90
CA LEU A 153 -4.68 -3.35 4.59
C LEU A 153 -5.92 -3.85 3.85
N ARG A 154 -7.08 -3.40 4.28
CA ARG A 154 -8.37 -3.73 3.64
C ARG A 154 -9.20 -2.47 3.53
N SER A 155 -9.85 -2.28 2.37
CA SER A 155 -10.79 -1.18 2.13
C SER A 155 -11.83 -1.60 1.10
N SER A 156 -13.01 -1.00 1.20
CA SER A 156 -14.10 -1.16 0.24
C SER A 156 -14.75 0.20 0.05
N PHE A 157 -14.75 0.72 -1.18
CA PHE A 157 -15.23 2.07 -1.49
C PHE A 157 -15.78 2.18 -2.90
N GLY A 158 -16.60 3.20 -3.14
CA GLY A 158 -17.19 3.49 -4.43
C GLY A 158 -16.37 4.51 -5.22
N VAL A 159 -16.19 4.26 -6.51
CA VAL A 159 -15.58 5.20 -7.47
C VAL A 159 -16.64 5.69 -8.43
N VAL A 160 -16.97 6.98 -8.36
CA VAL A 160 -17.90 7.62 -9.32
C VAL A 160 -17.16 7.79 -10.64
N LEU A 161 -17.59 7.08 -11.69
CA LEU A 161 -16.89 7.03 -12.98
C LEU A 161 -16.78 8.40 -13.63
N ALA A 162 -17.83 9.21 -13.54
CA ALA A 162 -17.89 10.56 -14.09
C ALA A 162 -16.87 11.52 -13.46
N ASP A 163 -16.48 11.31 -12.19
CA ASP A 163 -15.48 12.12 -11.52
C ASP A 163 -14.08 11.97 -12.11
N TYR A 164 -13.86 10.90 -12.87
CA TYR A 164 -12.59 10.58 -13.53
C TYR A 164 -12.70 10.58 -15.06
N ASP A 165 -13.69 11.29 -15.59
CA ASP A 165 -13.95 11.40 -17.03
C ASP A 165 -14.10 10.04 -17.75
N ILE A 166 -14.54 9.01 -17.02
CA ILE A 166 -14.85 7.70 -17.58
C ILE A 166 -16.28 7.71 -18.08
N ALA A 167 -16.45 7.85 -19.39
CA ALA A 167 -17.76 7.95 -20.03
C ALA A 167 -18.45 6.60 -20.15
N ILE A 168 -19.74 6.53 -19.82
CA ILE A 168 -20.60 5.37 -20.06
C ILE A 168 -21.38 5.62 -21.35
N PRO A 169 -21.17 4.83 -22.43
CA PRO A 169 -21.96 4.94 -23.64
C PRO A 169 -23.46 4.69 -23.36
N LYS A 170 -24.34 5.49 -23.96
CA LYS A 170 -25.81 5.37 -23.78
C LYS A 170 -26.34 3.95 -24.04
N MET A 171 -25.75 3.23 -24.98
CA MET A 171 -26.16 1.85 -25.34
C MET A 171 -25.99 0.85 -24.20
N VAL A 172 -25.11 1.11 -23.24
CA VAL A 172 -24.79 0.22 -22.12
C VAL A 172 -25.12 0.85 -20.75
N GLU A 173 -25.77 2.01 -20.72
CA GLU A 173 -26.09 2.73 -19.49
C GLU A 173 -26.91 1.91 -18.48
N ASN A 174 -27.77 1.01 -18.97
CA ASN A 174 -28.55 0.11 -18.12
C ASN A 174 -27.76 -1.11 -17.60
N LYS A 175 -26.57 -1.36 -18.15
CA LYS A 175 -25.71 -2.50 -17.80
C LYS A 175 -24.57 -2.12 -16.89
N LEU A 176 -24.12 -0.85 -16.94
CA LEU A 176 -22.99 -0.35 -16.18
C LEU A 176 -23.45 0.59 -15.06
N ALA A 177 -22.96 0.37 -13.85
CA ALA A 177 -23.20 1.29 -12.73
C ALA A 177 -22.42 2.58 -12.91
N LYS A 178 -22.99 3.72 -12.49
CA LYS A 178 -22.31 5.02 -12.44
C LYS A 178 -21.21 5.06 -11.38
N VAL A 179 -21.30 4.15 -10.40
CA VAL A 179 -20.33 3.98 -9.31
C VAL A 179 -19.78 2.57 -9.38
N ALA A 180 -18.50 2.43 -9.56
CA ALA A 180 -17.80 1.15 -9.45
C ALA A 180 -17.45 0.88 -7.99
N GLN A 181 -17.86 -0.26 -7.45
CA GLN A 181 -17.46 -0.72 -6.13
C GLN A 181 -16.06 -1.35 -6.23
N VAL A 182 -15.15 -0.90 -5.38
CA VAL A 182 -13.76 -1.37 -5.36
C VAL A 182 -13.45 -1.98 -4.01
N ASP A 183 -12.95 -3.23 -4.01
CA ASP A 183 -12.40 -3.91 -2.85
C ASP A 183 -10.89 -4.02 -2.97
N LEU A 184 -10.18 -3.59 -1.94
CA LEU A 184 -8.73 -3.56 -1.87
C LEU A 184 -8.23 -4.44 -0.73
N SER A 185 -7.26 -5.31 -1.06
CA SER A 185 -6.62 -6.23 -0.11
C SER A 185 -5.11 -6.24 -0.36
N MET A 186 -4.35 -5.61 0.56
CA MET A 186 -2.91 -5.51 0.49
C MET A 186 -2.26 -6.18 1.70
N ASP A 187 -1.38 -7.12 1.47
CA ASP A 187 -0.56 -7.78 2.50
C ASP A 187 0.88 -7.29 2.32
N LEU A 188 1.29 -6.36 3.19
CA LEU A 188 2.59 -5.72 3.09
C LEU A 188 3.59 -6.42 4.01
N THR A 189 4.79 -6.66 3.50
CA THR A 189 5.93 -7.14 4.27
C THR A 189 6.93 -6.00 4.52
N PRO A 190 7.80 -6.09 5.55
CA PRO A 190 8.89 -5.14 5.73
C PRO A 190 9.72 -5.03 4.45
N ALA A 191 10.02 -3.80 3.99
CA ALA A 191 10.82 -3.58 2.80
C ALA A 191 12.28 -3.95 3.07
N GLY A 192 12.89 -4.82 2.25
CA GLY A 192 14.29 -5.24 2.41
C GLY A 192 14.48 -6.67 2.95
N GLN A 193 13.40 -7.45 3.03
CA GLN A 193 13.46 -8.91 3.20
C GLN A 193 13.31 -9.61 1.85
#